data_4964f089f45f2897c15f297ea44f39b4
#
_entry.id   4964f089f45f2897c15f297ea44f39b4
#
_cell.length_a   1.000
_cell.length_b   1.000
_cell.length_c   1.000
_cell.angle_alpha   90.00
_cell.angle_beta   90.00
_cell.angle_gamma   90.00
#
_symmetry.space_group_name_H-M   'P 1'
#
loop_
_entity.id
_entity.type
_entity.pdbx_description
1 polymer ?
#
loop_
_entity_poly.entity_id
_entity_poly.type
_entity_poly.pdbx_seq_one_letter_code
_entity_poly.pdbx_strand_id
1 'polypeptide(L)'
;MDKEIKNVDLLIIGGGPAGLTAAIYAARAKLNMVLLENQITGGQVRNSYTIENYPGFKTIEGSALADLMIEQAKDLGATIDEFDQIIGVKLTDQEKTVETQSYIYKPKAIIIATGASP
;
A
#
# COMPACT_ATOMS: atom_id res chain seq x y z
N MET A 1 13.67 20.47 -10.02
CA MET A 1 14.39 19.18 -10.17
C MET A 1 13.44 18.12 -10.66
N ASP A 2 13.90 17.31 -11.57
CA ASP A 2 13.10 16.22 -12.10
C ASP A 2 12.96 15.12 -11.05
N LYS A 3 11.77 14.58 -10.97
CA LYS A 3 11.51 13.45 -10.07
C LYS A 3 12.07 12.16 -10.65
N GLU A 4 12.48 11.28 -9.75
CA GLU A 4 12.89 9.93 -10.13
C GLU A 4 11.70 9.16 -10.73
N ILE A 5 11.93 8.47 -11.83
CA ILE A 5 10.93 7.60 -12.45
C ILE A 5 11.17 6.19 -11.93
N LYS A 6 10.09 5.58 -11.41
CA LYS A 6 10.13 4.20 -10.90
C LYS A 6 9.24 3.31 -11.73
N ASN A 7 9.86 2.40 -12.47
CA ASN A 7 9.14 1.39 -13.22
C ASN A 7 8.90 0.19 -12.31
N VAL A 8 7.65 -0.16 -12.10
CA VAL A 8 7.27 -1.27 -11.20
C VAL A 8 6.29 -2.20 -11.90
N ASP A 9 6.25 -3.46 -11.47
CA ASP A 9 5.27 -4.43 -11.98
C ASP A 9 3.88 -4.09 -11.47
N LEU A 10 3.79 -3.67 -10.21
CA LEU A 10 2.52 -3.42 -9.53
C LEU A 10 2.64 -2.22 -8.61
N LEU A 11 1.68 -1.32 -8.70
CA LEU A 11 1.49 -0.23 -7.74
C LEU A 11 0.18 -0.47 -7.01
N ILE A 12 0.23 -0.53 -5.69
CA ILE A 12 -0.95 -0.67 -4.85
C ILE A 12 -1.20 0.69 -4.20
N ILE A 13 -2.39 1.23 -4.37
CA ILE A 13 -2.76 2.53 -3.81
C ILE A 13 -3.68 2.31 -2.62
N GLY A 14 -3.19 2.63 -1.44
CA GLY A 14 -3.90 2.47 -0.19
C GLY A 14 -3.25 1.45 0.73
N GLY A 15 -2.90 1.89 1.94
CA GLY A 15 -2.16 1.10 2.93
C GLY A 15 -2.98 0.56 4.08
N GLY A 16 -4.30 0.40 3.89
CA GLY A 16 -5.14 -0.32 4.85
C GLY A 16 -5.00 -1.83 4.70
N PRO A 17 -5.85 -2.62 5.39
CA PRO A 17 -5.72 -4.09 5.38
C PRO A 17 -5.81 -4.69 3.98
N ALA A 18 -6.68 -4.16 3.11
CA ALA A 18 -6.83 -4.68 1.75
C ALA A 18 -5.54 -4.47 0.95
N GLY A 19 -4.97 -3.27 1.00
CA GLY A 19 -3.72 -2.97 0.31
C GLY A 19 -2.55 -3.75 0.86
N LEU A 20 -2.45 -3.88 2.18
CA LEU A 20 -1.40 -4.67 2.82
C LEU A 20 -1.50 -6.15 2.47
N THR A 21 -2.73 -6.69 2.42
CA THR A 21 -2.93 -8.08 1.99
C THR A 21 -2.45 -8.28 0.55
N ALA A 22 -2.81 -7.37 -0.35
CA ALA A 22 -2.35 -7.42 -1.73
C ALA A 22 -0.82 -7.33 -1.80
N ALA A 23 -0.22 -6.47 -0.97
CA ALA A 23 1.24 -6.31 -0.92
C ALA A 23 1.94 -7.60 -0.48
N ILE A 24 1.37 -8.30 0.51
CA ILE A 24 1.92 -9.57 0.99
C ILE A 24 1.93 -10.59 -0.14
N TYR A 25 0.82 -10.74 -0.86
CA TYR A 25 0.74 -11.69 -1.98
C TYR A 25 1.69 -11.31 -3.12
N ALA A 26 1.76 -10.02 -3.46
CA ALA A 26 2.65 -9.55 -4.52
C ALA A 26 4.12 -9.78 -4.16
N ALA A 27 4.49 -9.50 -2.92
CA ALA A 27 5.86 -9.70 -2.45
C ALA A 27 6.23 -11.18 -2.42
N ARG A 28 5.31 -12.06 -2.00
CA ARG A 28 5.53 -13.51 -2.05
C ARG A 28 5.75 -13.98 -3.49
N ALA A 29 5.08 -13.39 -4.45
CA ALA A 29 5.26 -13.70 -5.86
C ALA A 29 6.53 -13.06 -6.45
N LYS A 30 7.29 -12.32 -5.63
CA LYS A 30 8.55 -11.66 -6.01
C LYS A 30 8.36 -10.62 -7.11
N LEU A 31 7.22 -9.96 -7.13
CA LEU A 31 6.97 -8.84 -8.02
C LEU A 31 7.73 -7.61 -7.52
N ASN A 32 8.21 -6.81 -8.45
CA ASN A 32 8.69 -5.46 -8.13
C ASN A 32 7.47 -4.59 -7.89
N MET A 33 7.16 -4.33 -6.61
CA MET A 33 5.92 -3.65 -6.25
C MET A 33 6.15 -2.57 -5.21
N VAL A 34 5.29 -1.56 -5.27
CA VAL A 34 5.24 -0.48 -4.27
C VAL A 34 3.81 -0.35 -3.78
N LEU A 35 3.66 -0.26 -2.47
CA LEU A 35 2.41 0.16 -1.84
C LEU A 35 2.53 1.64 -1.51
N LEU A 36 1.63 2.44 -2.05
CA LEU A 36 1.63 3.90 -1.90
C LEU A 36 0.54 4.32 -0.93
N GLU A 37 0.93 5.06 0.10
CA GLU A 37 0.00 5.56 1.11
C GLU A 37 0.28 7.05 1.36
N ASN A 38 -0.74 7.89 1.28
CA ASN A 38 -0.56 9.33 1.49
C ASN A 38 -0.50 9.73 2.97
N GLN A 39 -0.92 8.83 3.86
CA GLN A 39 -0.90 9.04 5.30
C GLN A 39 -0.10 7.92 5.97
N ILE A 40 -0.45 7.59 7.22
CA ILE A 40 0.20 6.49 7.91
C ILE A 40 -0.36 5.15 7.44
N THR A 41 0.52 4.18 7.22
CA THR A 41 0.13 2.85 6.77
C THR A 41 -0.61 2.11 7.88
N GLY A 42 -1.66 1.37 7.50
CA GLY A 42 -2.52 0.63 8.43
C GLY A 42 -3.99 1.01 8.30
N GLY A 43 -4.28 2.19 7.78
CA GLY A 43 -5.64 2.65 7.54
C GLY A 43 -6.46 2.78 8.82
N GLN A 44 -7.76 2.63 8.67
CA GLN A 44 -8.70 2.81 9.79
C GLN A 44 -8.56 1.75 10.88
N VAL A 45 -8.04 0.57 10.56
CA VAL A 45 -7.86 -0.48 11.56
C VAL A 45 -6.90 -0.03 12.68
N ARG A 46 -5.98 0.86 12.36
CA ARG A 46 -5.03 1.41 13.34
C ARG A 46 -5.73 2.22 14.44
N ASN A 47 -6.91 2.75 14.15
CA ASN A 47 -7.70 3.54 15.10
C ASN A 47 -8.60 2.69 16.00
N SER A 48 -8.69 1.39 15.76
CA SER A 48 -9.48 0.47 16.58
C SER A 48 -8.72 0.09 17.83
N TYR A 49 -9.37 0.20 19.00
CA TYR A 49 -8.71 -0.17 20.26
C TYR A 49 -8.54 -1.68 20.37
N THR A 50 -9.64 -2.43 20.19
CA THR A 50 -9.62 -3.87 20.33
C THR A 50 -10.38 -4.50 19.17
N ILE A 51 -9.76 -5.48 18.52
CA ILE A 51 -10.35 -6.24 17.42
C ILE A 51 -10.53 -7.67 17.89
N GLU A 52 -11.76 -8.19 17.76
CA GLU A 52 -12.13 -9.54 18.23
C GLU A 52 -12.53 -10.45 17.08
N ASN A 53 -12.64 -9.93 15.90
CA ASN A 53 -13.16 -10.67 14.74
C ASN A 53 -12.12 -10.90 13.65
N TYR A 54 -10.85 -10.82 14.00
CA TYR A 54 -9.78 -11.18 13.06
C TYR A 54 -9.29 -12.59 13.35
N PRO A 55 -9.40 -13.52 12.40
CA PRO A 55 -9.01 -14.91 12.62
C PRO A 55 -7.54 -15.03 13.06
N GLY A 56 -7.29 -15.88 14.01
CA GLY A 56 -5.95 -16.11 14.55
C GLY A 56 -5.67 -15.35 15.85
N PHE A 57 -6.53 -14.42 16.23
CA PHE A 57 -6.40 -13.66 17.48
C PHE A 57 -7.73 -13.66 18.20
N LYS A 58 -7.73 -13.94 19.52
CA LYS A 58 -8.93 -13.72 20.33
C LYS A 58 -9.24 -12.24 20.39
N THR A 59 -8.23 -11.46 20.73
CA THR A 59 -8.27 -10.00 20.71
C THR A 59 -6.91 -9.47 20.27
N ILE A 60 -6.90 -8.35 19.59
CA ILE A 60 -5.66 -7.64 19.24
C ILE A 60 -5.98 -6.17 19.10
N GLU A 61 -5.05 -5.30 19.51
CA GLU A 61 -5.19 -3.86 19.27
C GLU A 61 -5.01 -3.56 17.79
N GLY A 62 -5.80 -2.59 17.27
CA GLY A 62 -5.76 -2.23 15.86
C GLY A 62 -4.37 -1.81 15.39
N SER A 63 -3.67 -0.99 16.18
CA SER A 63 -2.31 -0.57 15.84
C SER A 63 -1.34 -1.75 15.81
N ALA A 64 -1.49 -2.70 16.72
CA ALA A 64 -0.64 -3.90 16.75
C ALA A 64 -0.88 -4.78 15.53
N LEU A 65 -2.15 -4.95 15.14
CA LEU A 65 -2.47 -5.72 13.94
C LEU A 65 -1.88 -5.05 12.69
N ALA A 66 -2.04 -3.74 12.56
CA ALA A 66 -1.49 -3.00 11.43
C ALA A 66 0.04 -3.18 11.36
N ASP A 67 0.72 -3.07 12.50
CA ASP A 67 2.19 -3.21 12.56
C ASP A 67 2.63 -4.63 12.16
N LEU A 68 1.89 -5.65 12.57
CA LEU A 68 2.19 -7.04 12.17
C LEU A 68 2.05 -7.23 10.66
N MET A 69 1.00 -6.66 10.06
CA MET A 69 0.78 -6.76 8.62
C MET A 69 1.88 -6.03 7.84
N ILE A 70 2.28 -4.85 8.30
CA ILE A 70 3.35 -4.07 7.68
C ILE A 70 4.67 -4.83 7.76
N GLU A 71 4.99 -5.37 8.93
CA GLU A 71 6.21 -6.15 9.14
C GLU A 71 6.24 -7.37 8.21
N GLN A 72 5.13 -8.09 8.11
CA GLN A 72 5.03 -9.26 7.24
C GLN A 72 5.27 -8.87 5.77
N ALA A 73 4.64 -7.78 5.32
CA ALA A 73 4.80 -7.31 3.94
C ALA A 73 6.27 -6.94 3.67
N LYS A 74 6.88 -6.18 4.56
CA LYS A 74 8.28 -5.73 4.39
C LYS A 74 9.25 -6.91 4.42
N ASP A 75 9.03 -7.86 5.32
CA ASP A 75 9.91 -9.05 5.41
C ASP A 75 9.86 -9.89 4.15
N LEU A 76 8.75 -9.86 3.42
CA LEU A 76 8.62 -10.55 2.14
C LEU A 76 9.17 -9.76 0.97
N GLY A 77 9.58 -8.51 1.19
CA GLY A 77 10.21 -7.69 0.18
C GLY A 77 9.36 -6.55 -0.38
N ALA A 78 8.21 -6.27 0.23
CA ALA A 78 7.37 -5.16 -0.21
C ALA A 78 8.05 -3.83 0.08
N THR A 79 7.93 -2.88 -0.86
CA THR A 79 8.32 -1.50 -0.67
C THR A 79 7.08 -0.67 -0.33
N ILE A 80 7.15 0.10 0.74
CA ILE A 80 6.06 0.97 1.16
C ILE A 80 6.51 2.41 1.05
N ASP A 81 5.77 3.20 0.28
CA ASP A 81 5.98 4.64 0.09
C ASP A 81 4.89 5.36 0.87
N GLU A 82 5.26 5.84 2.04
CA GLU A 82 4.36 6.40 3.04
C GLU A 82 4.46 7.93 3.04
N PHE A 83 3.36 8.61 3.37
CA PHE A 83 3.29 10.08 3.43
C PHE A 83 3.65 10.75 2.10
N ASP A 84 3.34 10.09 0.99
CA ASP A 84 3.61 10.60 -0.34
C ASP A 84 2.30 10.76 -1.09
N GLN A 85 1.94 12.00 -1.40
CA GLN A 85 0.63 12.31 -1.96
C GLN A 85 0.65 12.23 -3.48
N ILE A 86 -0.40 11.63 -4.05
CA ILE A 86 -0.62 11.59 -5.49
C ILE A 86 -1.03 12.99 -5.95
N ILE A 87 -0.36 13.50 -6.98
CA ILE A 87 -0.67 14.81 -7.56
C ILE A 87 -1.11 14.71 -9.02
N GLY A 88 -0.98 13.56 -9.65
CA GLY A 88 -1.44 13.36 -11.03
C GLY A 88 -1.53 11.89 -11.38
N VAL A 89 -2.52 11.56 -12.19
CA VAL A 89 -2.75 10.18 -12.62
C VAL A 89 -3.10 10.19 -14.10
N LYS A 90 -2.48 9.29 -14.87
CA LYS A 90 -2.81 9.09 -16.27
C LYS A 90 -2.94 7.57 -16.50
N LEU A 91 -4.16 7.14 -16.80
CA LEU A 91 -4.48 5.73 -16.99
C LEU A 91 -5.11 5.54 -18.36
N THR A 92 -4.36 5.00 -19.28
CA THR A 92 -4.83 4.64 -20.61
C THR A 92 -4.43 3.20 -20.90
N ASP A 93 -4.95 2.62 -21.98
CA ASP A 93 -4.56 1.27 -22.38
C ASP A 93 -3.07 1.16 -22.69
N GLN A 94 -2.46 2.26 -23.08
CA GLN A 94 -1.07 2.30 -23.54
C GLN A 94 -0.10 2.79 -22.47
N GLU A 95 -0.60 3.53 -21.48
CA GLU A 95 0.26 4.16 -20.49
C GLU A 95 -0.44 4.25 -19.14
N LYS A 96 0.29 3.86 -18.09
CA LYS A 96 -0.13 4.06 -16.71
C LYS A 96 0.95 4.84 -16.00
N THR A 97 0.61 6.03 -15.51
CA THR A 97 1.54 6.89 -14.79
C THR A 97 0.84 7.46 -13.56
N VAL A 98 1.51 7.38 -12.43
CA VAL A 98 1.04 7.96 -11.18
C VAL A 98 2.16 8.85 -10.66
N GLU A 99 1.92 10.15 -10.66
CA GLU A 99 2.89 11.10 -10.12
C GLU A 99 2.54 11.44 -8.69
N THR A 100 3.52 11.31 -7.80
CA THR A 100 3.42 11.71 -6.40
C THR A 100 4.27 12.96 -6.18
N GLN A 101 4.28 13.45 -4.96
CA GLN A 101 5.17 14.55 -4.61
C GLN A 101 6.64 14.18 -4.80
N SER A 102 6.99 12.91 -4.61
CA SER A 102 8.38 12.44 -4.59
C SER A 102 8.82 11.73 -5.87
N TYR A 103 7.89 11.04 -6.55
CA TYR A 103 8.23 10.12 -7.65
C TYR A 103 7.25 10.19 -8.79
N ILE A 104 7.68 9.64 -9.93
CA ILE A 104 6.79 9.31 -11.04
C ILE A 104 6.81 7.79 -11.18
N TYR A 105 5.68 7.14 -10.85
CA TYR A 105 5.53 5.70 -10.98
C TYR A 105 4.99 5.34 -12.34
N LYS A 106 5.61 4.34 -12.98
CA LYS A 106 5.13 3.76 -14.24
C LYS A 106 4.88 2.26 -14.02
N PRO A 107 3.72 1.91 -13.47
CA PRO A 107 3.40 0.51 -13.18
C PRO A 107 2.85 -0.21 -14.41
N LYS A 108 3.02 -1.52 -14.44
CA LYS A 108 2.35 -2.39 -15.42
C LYS A 108 0.90 -2.62 -15.03
N ALA A 109 0.61 -2.69 -13.72
CA ALA A 109 -0.73 -2.88 -13.18
C ALA A 109 -0.90 -2.05 -11.91
N ILE A 110 -2.15 -1.69 -11.61
CA ILE A 110 -2.50 -0.90 -10.42
C ILE A 110 -3.64 -1.59 -9.69
N ILE A 111 -3.50 -1.72 -8.37
CA ILE A 111 -4.58 -2.12 -7.48
C ILE A 111 -4.98 -0.89 -6.66
N ILE A 112 -6.27 -0.57 -6.69
CA ILE A 112 -6.81 0.55 -5.91
C ILE A 112 -7.49 -0.01 -4.68
N ALA A 113 -6.95 0.32 -3.50
CA ALA A 113 -7.42 -0.16 -2.20
C ALA A 113 -7.51 0.99 -1.21
N THR A 114 -8.03 2.13 -1.66
CA THR A 114 -8.01 3.38 -0.90
C THR A 114 -8.94 3.38 0.32
N GLY A 115 -9.93 2.49 0.34
CA GLY A 115 -10.87 2.44 1.44
C GLY A 115 -11.82 3.62 1.47
N ALA A 116 -12.53 3.76 2.60
CA ALA A 116 -13.45 4.87 2.82
C ALA A 116 -12.79 5.92 3.69
N SER A 117 -13.11 7.18 3.42
CA SER A 117 -12.73 8.29 4.31
C SER A 117 -13.81 8.48 5.37
N PRO A 118 -13.44 8.73 6.63
CA PRO A 118 -14.42 9.04 7.67
C PRO A 118 -15.15 10.36 7.40
#